data_b0b8144758080276666e76bf92dde6f7
#
_entry.id   b0b8144758080276666e76bf92dde6f7
#
_cell.length_a   1.000
_cell.length_b   1.000
_cell.length_c   1.000
_cell.angle_alpha   90.00
_cell.angle_beta   90.00
_cell.angle_gamma   90.00
#
_symmetry.space_group_name_H-M   'P 1'
#
loop_
_entity.id
_entity.type
_entity.pdbx_description
1 polymer ?
#
loop_
_entity_poly.entity_id
_entity_poly.type
_entity_poly.pdbx_seq_one_letter_code
_entity_poly.pdbx_strand_id
1 'polypeptide(L)'
;MVAAVSRHLAGAVVAWVVVTVEGLVGYLLLLGYALLTGGGIGGPLAGPVMVLAAALTGLVLVPLVVVPAGVVAELTGRRRSGVAGTLAGAGVAGVLTLLAVVGVALVAGGSPFGVAVACVVGVLLVLPPTLAYAGIVRGAGEVPRLLARFRRRTEAAGADASAVGTR
;
A
#
# COMPACT_ATOMS: atom_id res chain seq x y z
N MET A 1 -18.44 14.44 1.90
CA MET A 1 -17.93 13.71 0.73
C MET A 1 -16.47 14.04 0.42
N VAL A 2 -16.05 15.31 0.37
CA VAL A 2 -14.67 15.72 0.03
C VAL A 2 -13.59 15.05 0.89
N ALA A 3 -13.78 15.00 2.23
CA ALA A 3 -12.81 14.39 3.15
C ALA A 3 -12.66 12.86 2.99
N ALA A 4 -13.64 12.15 2.47
CA ALA A 4 -13.50 10.72 2.17
C ALA A 4 -12.69 10.53 0.88
N VAL A 5 -12.98 11.29 -0.16
CA VAL A 5 -12.26 11.23 -1.43
C VAL A 5 -10.78 11.59 -1.24
N SER A 6 -10.47 12.65 -0.48
CA SER A 6 -9.08 13.05 -0.22
C SER A 6 -8.26 11.96 0.51
N ARG A 7 -8.88 11.22 1.45
CA ARG A 7 -8.20 10.10 2.14
C ARG A 7 -7.88 8.94 1.20
N HIS A 8 -8.81 8.57 0.32
CA HIS A 8 -8.58 7.51 -0.66
C HIS A 8 -7.54 7.92 -1.70
N LEU A 9 -7.55 9.19 -2.14
CA LEU A 9 -6.53 9.74 -3.02
C LEU A 9 -5.14 9.71 -2.35
N ALA A 10 -5.03 10.19 -1.12
CA ALA A 10 -3.77 10.13 -0.38
C ALA A 10 -3.26 8.69 -0.22
N GLY A 11 -4.16 7.74 0.13
CA GLY A 11 -3.82 6.32 0.20
C GLY A 11 -3.34 5.76 -1.13
N ALA A 12 -4.00 6.12 -2.24
CA ALA A 12 -3.63 5.67 -3.58
C ALA A 12 -2.26 6.21 -4.01
N VAL A 13 -1.97 7.50 -3.73
CA VAL A 13 -0.66 8.09 -4.02
C VAL A 13 0.44 7.40 -3.21
N VAL A 14 0.23 7.16 -1.91
CA VAL A 14 1.22 6.45 -1.08
C VAL A 14 1.43 5.02 -1.59
N ALA A 15 0.37 4.30 -1.91
CA ALA A 15 0.49 2.95 -2.48
C ALA A 15 1.27 2.95 -3.80
N TRP A 16 1.02 3.93 -4.66
CA TRP A 16 1.76 4.08 -5.92
C TRP A 16 3.25 4.37 -5.69
N VAL A 17 3.58 5.25 -4.73
CA VAL A 17 4.97 5.50 -4.33
C VAL A 17 5.64 4.23 -3.82
N VAL A 18 4.94 3.44 -2.98
CA VAL A 18 5.48 2.16 -2.48
C VAL A 18 5.80 1.21 -3.63
N VAL A 19 4.90 1.01 -4.60
CA VAL A 19 5.16 0.17 -5.78
C VAL A 19 6.37 0.66 -6.58
N THR A 20 6.51 1.98 -6.73
CA THR A 20 7.65 2.56 -7.45
C THR A 20 8.98 2.31 -6.70
N VAL A 21 8.97 2.46 -5.38
CA VAL A 21 10.13 2.16 -4.52
C VAL A 21 10.47 0.68 -4.55
N GLU A 22 9.48 -0.22 -4.53
CA GLU A 22 9.70 -1.67 -4.69
C GLU A 22 10.36 -2.00 -6.03
N GLY A 23 9.95 -1.32 -7.11
CA GLY A 23 10.61 -1.44 -8.41
C GLY A 23 12.08 -1.00 -8.38
N LEU A 24 12.39 0.10 -7.69
CA LEU A 24 13.75 0.56 -7.49
C LEU A 24 14.58 -0.45 -6.66
N VAL A 25 14.02 -0.94 -5.55
CA VAL A 25 14.66 -1.95 -4.70
C VAL A 25 14.91 -3.23 -5.51
N GLY A 26 13.93 -3.69 -6.27
CA GLY A 26 14.06 -4.85 -7.16
C GLY A 26 15.19 -4.67 -8.17
N TYR A 27 15.30 -3.50 -8.79
CA TYR A 27 16.40 -3.15 -9.67
C TYR A 27 17.76 -3.22 -8.96
N LEU A 28 17.87 -2.62 -7.76
CA LEU A 28 19.12 -2.62 -6.99
C LEU A 28 19.54 -4.04 -6.59
N LEU A 29 18.59 -4.91 -6.24
CA LEU A 29 18.86 -6.32 -5.94
C LEU A 29 19.35 -7.07 -7.18
N LEU A 30 18.73 -6.86 -8.35
CA LEU A 30 19.18 -7.45 -9.60
C LEU A 30 20.56 -6.94 -10.02
N LEU A 31 20.83 -5.65 -9.81
CA LEU A 31 22.15 -5.05 -10.04
C LEU A 31 23.21 -5.68 -9.14
N GLY A 32 22.93 -5.81 -7.84
CA GLY A 32 23.82 -6.47 -6.88
C GLY A 32 24.09 -7.93 -7.28
N TYR A 33 23.06 -8.68 -7.65
CA TYR A 33 23.19 -10.05 -8.12
C TYR A 33 24.07 -10.15 -9.39
N ALA A 34 23.82 -9.28 -10.36
CA ALA A 34 24.61 -9.27 -11.61
C ALA A 34 26.09 -8.91 -11.37
N LEU A 35 26.38 -7.99 -10.45
CA LEU A 35 27.76 -7.65 -10.07
C LEU A 35 28.47 -8.84 -9.40
N LEU A 36 27.76 -9.63 -8.58
CA LEU A 36 28.33 -10.80 -7.89
C LEU A 36 28.54 -11.99 -8.82
N THR A 37 27.69 -12.14 -9.84
CA THR A 37 27.73 -13.29 -10.77
C THR A 37 28.46 -12.99 -12.07
N GLY A 38 28.89 -11.75 -12.30
CA GLY A 38 29.51 -11.32 -13.58
C GLY A 38 28.49 -11.25 -14.72
N GLY A 39 27.18 -11.28 -14.42
CA GLY A 39 26.11 -11.22 -15.41
C GLY A 39 25.93 -9.81 -15.98
N GLY A 40 25.47 -9.71 -17.23
CA GLY A 40 25.12 -8.43 -17.85
C GLY A 40 23.82 -7.86 -17.28
N ILE A 41 23.80 -6.57 -16.98
CA ILE A 41 22.67 -5.86 -16.36
C ILE A 41 21.78 -5.13 -17.39
N GLY A 42 21.90 -5.41 -18.67
CA GLY A 42 21.07 -4.79 -19.71
C GLY A 42 21.38 -3.33 -20.04
N GLY A 43 22.60 -2.85 -19.72
CA GLY A 43 23.07 -1.51 -20.11
C GLY A 43 22.61 -0.36 -19.19
N PRO A 44 23.07 0.89 -19.43
CA PRO A 44 22.91 2.02 -18.53
C PRO A 44 21.44 2.51 -18.38
N LEU A 45 20.57 2.15 -19.30
CA LEU A 45 19.15 2.52 -19.28
C LEU A 45 18.25 1.50 -18.54
N ALA A 46 18.79 0.33 -18.16
CA ALA A 46 18.00 -0.73 -17.52
C ALA A 46 17.35 -0.23 -16.21
N GLY A 47 18.07 0.53 -15.38
CA GLY A 47 17.55 1.10 -14.15
C GLY A 47 16.35 2.05 -14.37
N PRO A 48 16.51 3.14 -15.11
CA PRO A 48 15.42 4.04 -15.42
C PRO A 48 14.21 3.34 -16.05
N VAL A 49 14.41 2.38 -16.96
CA VAL A 49 13.32 1.63 -17.60
C VAL A 49 12.59 0.76 -16.59
N MET A 50 13.29 0.07 -15.70
CA MET A 50 12.67 -0.75 -14.64
C MET A 50 11.84 0.09 -13.67
N VAL A 51 12.36 1.23 -13.23
CA VAL A 51 11.62 2.14 -12.33
C VAL A 51 10.40 2.73 -13.06
N LEU A 52 10.53 3.13 -14.31
CA LEU A 52 9.41 3.62 -15.11
C LEU A 52 8.35 2.53 -15.32
N ALA A 53 8.76 1.31 -15.63
CA ALA A 53 7.85 0.17 -15.76
C ALA A 53 7.10 -0.10 -14.44
N ALA A 54 7.78 -0.05 -13.29
CA ALA A 54 7.15 -0.19 -11.98
C ALA A 54 6.15 0.94 -11.71
N ALA A 55 6.50 2.19 -12.02
CA ALA A 55 5.61 3.34 -11.85
C ALA A 55 4.34 3.22 -12.71
N LEU A 56 4.49 2.82 -13.99
CA LEU A 56 3.36 2.61 -14.90
C LEU A 56 2.50 1.41 -14.46
N THR A 57 3.13 0.32 -14.02
CA THR A 57 2.41 -0.83 -13.46
C THR A 57 1.63 -0.42 -12.21
N GLY A 58 2.23 0.37 -11.32
CA GLY A 58 1.56 0.92 -10.15
C GLY A 58 0.35 1.79 -10.49
N LEU A 59 0.42 2.57 -11.57
CA LEU A 59 -0.68 3.40 -12.03
C LEU A 59 -1.94 2.56 -12.39
N VAL A 60 -1.74 1.36 -12.90
CA VAL A 60 -2.82 0.42 -13.23
C VAL A 60 -3.21 -0.44 -12.02
N LEU A 61 -2.22 -0.94 -11.28
CA LEU A 61 -2.41 -1.89 -10.18
C LEU A 61 -3.10 -1.23 -8.98
N VAL A 62 -2.79 0.03 -8.68
CA VAL A 62 -3.40 0.73 -7.54
C VAL A 62 -4.92 0.86 -7.71
N PRO A 63 -5.49 1.40 -8.79
CA PRO A 63 -6.93 1.49 -8.94
C PRO A 63 -7.62 0.13 -9.12
N LEU A 64 -6.98 -0.84 -9.77
CA LEU A 64 -7.59 -2.15 -10.04
C LEU A 64 -7.54 -3.12 -8.85
N VAL A 65 -6.50 -3.06 -8.03
CA VAL A 65 -6.27 -4.02 -6.94
C VAL A 65 -6.33 -3.35 -5.57
N VAL A 66 -5.54 -2.28 -5.36
CA VAL A 66 -5.36 -1.69 -4.02
C VAL A 66 -6.61 -0.95 -3.56
N VAL A 67 -7.26 -0.19 -4.44
CA VAL A 67 -8.47 0.58 -4.08
C VAL A 67 -9.63 -0.35 -3.74
N PRO A 68 -10.02 -1.36 -4.54
CA PRO A 68 -11.09 -2.29 -4.18
C PRO A 68 -10.78 -3.07 -2.89
N ALA A 69 -9.53 -3.54 -2.72
CA ALA A 69 -9.10 -4.21 -1.51
C ALA A 69 -9.21 -3.30 -0.27
N GLY A 70 -8.86 -2.03 -0.41
CA GLY A 70 -8.98 -1.03 0.64
C GLY A 70 -10.42 -0.73 1.03
N VAL A 71 -11.33 -0.64 0.06
CA VAL A 71 -12.77 -0.47 0.29
C VAL A 71 -13.34 -1.66 1.06
N VAL A 72 -12.99 -2.89 0.66
CA VAL A 72 -13.40 -4.11 1.39
C VAL A 72 -12.83 -4.13 2.80
N ALA A 73 -11.55 -3.74 2.97
CA ALA A 73 -10.91 -3.61 4.27
C ALA A 73 -11.66 -2.62 5.20
N GLU A 74 -12.09 -1.48 4.67
CA GLU A 74 -12.83 -0.48 5.43
C GLU A 74 -14.23 -0.99 5.81
N LEU A 75 -14.97 -1.55 4.87
CA LEU A 75 -16.32 -2.07 5.10
C LEU A 75 -16.33 -3.20 6.14
N THR A 76 -15.36 -4.12 6.06
CA THR A 76 -15.22 -5.24 7.00
C THR A 76 -14.74 -4.75 8.37
N GLY A 77 -13.80 -3.81 8.40
CA GLY A 77 -13.25 -3.24 9.63
C GLY A 77 -14.27 -2.45 10.45
N ARG A 78 -15.26 -1.84 9.80
CA ARG A 78 -16.38 -1.16 10.49
C ARG A 78 -17.31 -2.13 11.23
N ARG A 79 -17.45 -3.36 10.73
CA ARG A 79 -18.39 -4.37 11.27
C ARG A 79 -17.76 -5.31 12.30
N ARG A 80 -16.42 -5.51 12.25
CA ARG A 80 -15.71 -6.49 13.08
C ARG A 80 -14.57 -5.80 13.84
N SER A 81 -13.34 -6.22 13.62
CA SER A 81 -12.14 -5.60 14.19
C SER A 81 -11.29 -4.96 13.09
N GLY A 82 -10.45 -3.99 13.46
CA GLY A 82 -9.51 -3.39 12.50
C GLY A 82 -8.57 -4.43 11.85
N VAL A 83 -8.18 -5.45 12.61
CA VAL A 83 -7.35 -6.57 12.12
C VAL A 83 -8.10 -7.41 11.08
N ALA A 84 -9.37 -7.78 11.36
CA ALA A 84 -10.17 -8.54 10.41
C ALA A 84 -10.38 -7.78 9.08
N GLY A 85 -10.56 -6.46 9.15
CA GLY A 85 -10.63 -5.64 7.94
C GLY A 85 -9.32 -5.62 7.16
N THR A 86 -8.15 -5.58 7.84
CA THR A 86 -6.85 -5.63 7.15
C THR A 86 -6.64 -6.97 6.46
N LEU A 87 -6.95 -8.07 7.13
CA LEU A 87 -6.85 -9.41 6.57
C LEU A 87 -7.78 -9.61 5.38
N ALA A 88 -9.03 -9.12 5.47
CA ALA A 88 -9.97 -9.17 4.35
C ALA A 88 -9.48 -8.38 3.14
N GLY A 89 -8.96 -7.17 3.35
CA GLY A 89 -8.37 -6.36 2.28
C GLY A 89 -7.15 -7.03 1.65
N ALA A 90 -6.23 -7.54 2.46
CA ALA A 90 -5.06 -8.27 1.98
C ALA A 90 -5.46 -9.53 1.19
N GLY A 91 -6.49 -10.27 1.66
CA GLY A 91 -7.04 -11.42 0.95
C GLY A 91 -7.61 -11.05 -0.42
N VAL A 92 -8.40 -9.98 -0.50
CA VAL A 92 -8.94 -9.49 -1.78
C VAL A 92 -7.82 -9.04 -2.73
N ALA A 93 -6.83 -8.29 -2.23
CA ALA A 93 -5.67 -7.89 -3.03
C ALA A 93 -4.91 -9.11 -3.57
N GLY A 94 -4.69 -10.12 -2.72
CA GLY A 94 -4.05 -11.37 -3.13
C GLY A 94 -4.82 -12.09 -4.24
N VAL A 95 -6.14 -12.26 -4.07
CA VAL A 95 -6.99 -12.92 -5.08
C VAL A 95 -6.97 -12.15 -6.40
N LEU A 96 -7.13 -10.83 -6.38
CA LEU A 96 -7.09 -10.02 -7.61
C LEU A 96 -5.72 -10.10 -8.30
N THR A 97 -4.64 -10.11 -7.53
CA THR A 97 -3.28 -10.28 -8.08
C THR A 97 -3.11 -11.66 -8.72
N LEU A 98 -3.57 -12.73 -8.05
CA LEU A 98 -3.53 -14.09 -8.61
C LEU A 98 -4.29 -14.17 -9.91
N LEU A 99 -5.51 -13.63 -9.97
CA LEU A 99 -6.32 -13.60 -11.20
C LEU A 99 -5.62 -12.83 -12.33
N ALA A 100 -4.99 -11.70 -12.02
CA ALA A 100 -4.25 -10.91 -13.01
C ALA A 100 -3.02 -11.68 -13.53
N VAL A 101 -2.22 -12.27 -12.64
CA VAL A 101 -1.03 -13.06 -13.02
C VAL A 101 -1.40 -14.27 -13.87
N VAL A 102 -2.41 -15.03 -13.44
CA VAL A 102 -2.90 -16.20 -14.20
C VAL A 102 -3.46 -15.76 -15.55
N GLY A 103 -4.25 -14.67 -15.59
CA GLY A 103 -4.80 -14.14 -16.84
C GLY A 103 -3.70 -13.76 -17.84
N VAL A 104 -2.66 -13.05 -17.38
CA VAL A 104 -1.51 -12.71 -18.22
C VAL A 104 -0.75 -13.96 -18.65
N ALA A 105 -0.54 -14.92 -17.76
CA ALA A 105 0.16 -16.17 -18.07
C ALA A 105 -0.57 -17.02 -19.13
N LEU A 106 -1.89 -17.08 -19.09
CA LEU A 106 -2.69 -17.79 -20.10
C LEU A 106 -2.53 -17.16 -21.48
N VAL A 107 -2.44 -15.82 -21.56
CA VAL A 107 -2.24 -15.11 -22.84
C VAL A 107 -0.80 -15.22 -23.33
N ALA A 108 0.19 -15.16 -22.41
CA ALA A 108 1.60 -15.17 -22.74
C ALA A 108 2.19 -16.59 -22.94
N GLY A 109 1.47 -17.65 -22.63
CA GLY A 109 1.95 -19.03 -22.76
C GLY A 109 3.03 -19.39 -21.72
N GLY A 110 2.92 -18.88 -20.48
CA GLY A 110 3.89 -19.10 -19.41
C GLY A 110 3.99 -20.56 -18.97
N SER A 111 5.21 -21.00 -18.59
CA SER A 111 5.41 -22.32 -18.00
C SER A 111 4.71 -22.44 -16.64
N PRO A 112 4.18 -23.62 -16.24
CA PRO A 112 3.49 -23.78 -14.95
C PRO A 112 4.34 -23.36 -13.75
N PHE A 113 5.64 -23.66 -13.77
CA PHE A 113 6.57 -23.25 -12.73
C PHE A 113 6.75 -21.71 -12.70
N GLY A 114 6.94 -21.08 -13.86
CA GLY A 114 7.05 -19.63 -13.98
C GLY A 114 5.79 -18.90 -13.46
N VAL A 115 4.62 -19.44 -13.78
CA VAL A 115 3.33 -18.92 -13.27
C VAL A 115 3.25 -19.03 -11.75
N ALA A 116 3.62 -20.18 -11.17
CA ALA A 116 3.63 -20.37 -9.72
C ALA A 116 4.55 -19.37 -9.01
N VAL A 117 5.77 -19.19 -9.52
CA VAL A 117 6.74 -18.19 -9.00
C VAL A 117 6.16 -16.77 -9.13
N ALA A 118 5.62 -16.41 -10.29
CA ALA A 118 5.03 -15.10 -10.52
C ALA A 118 3.84 -14.83 -9.59
N CYS A 119 3.01 -15.83 -9.29
CA CYS A 119 1.92 -15.74 -8.33
C CYS A 119 2.44 -15.42 -6.91
N VAL A 120 3.43 -16.17 -6.44
CA VAL A 120 4.01 -15.94 -5.10
C VAL A 120 4.65 -14.55 -5.03
N VAL A 121 5.49 -14.19 -5.99
CA VAL A 121 6.14 -12.88 -6.04
C VAL A 121 5.12 -11.76 -6.17
N GLY A 122 4.11 -11.90 -7.02
CA GLY A 122 3.04 -10.92 -7.21
C GLY A 122 2.25 -10.65 -5.93
N VAL A 123 1.88 -11.71 -5.19
CA VAL A 123 1.20 -11.58 -3.90
C VAL A 123 2.10 -10.88 -2.87
N LEU A 124 3.38 -11.25 -2.79
CA LEU A 124 4.32 -10.60 -1.88
C LEU A 124 4.51 -9.11 -2.19
N LEU A 125 4.62 -8.74 -3.47
CA LEU A 125 4.78 -7.35 -3.90
C LEU A 125 3.51 -6.50 -3.73
N VAL A 126 2.32 -7.10 -3.72
CA VAL A 126 1.08 -6.32 -3.54
C VAL A 126 0.74 -6.07 -2.07
N LEU A 127 1.32 -6.81 -1.14
CA LEU A 127 1.05 -6.67 0.30
C LEU A 127 1.50 -5.30 0.86
N PRO A 128 2.75 -4.81 0.68
CA PRO A 128 3.18 -3.54 1.23
C PRO A 128 2.35 -2.34 0.76
N PRO A 129 2.07 -2.15 -0.55
CA PRO A 129 1.23 -1.03 -0.99
C PRO A 129 -0.21 -1.14 -0.47
N THR A 130 -0.77 -2.34 -0.34
CA THR A 130 -2.11 -2.55 0.23
C THR A 130 -2.13 -2.19 1.72
N LEU A 131 -1.12 -2.59 2.48
CA LEU A 131 -1.00 -2.25 3.90
C LEU A 131 -0.76 -0.75 4.10
N ALA A 132 0.08 -0.12 3.27
CA ALA A 132 0.32 1.31 3.30
C ALA A 132 -0.96 2.10 3.00
N TYR A 133 -1.71 1.72 1.98
CA TYR A 133 -3.01 2.30 1.67
C TYR A 133 -3.98 2.17 2.85
N ALA A 134 -4.14 0.96 3.41
CA ALA A 134 -5.03 0.71 4.53
C ALA A 134 -4.62 1.51 5.78
N GLY A 135 -3.32 1.68 6.03
CA GLY A 135 -2.76 2.48 7.11
C GLY A 135 -3.11 3.96 6.98
N ILE A 136 -2.95 4.54 5.80
CA ILE A 136 -3.29 5.95 5.54
C ILE A 136 -4.79 6.21 5.66
N VAL A 137 -5.61 5.36 5.04
CA VAL A 137 -7.07 5.52 5.07
C VAL A 137 -7.63 5.43 6.49
N ARG A 138 -7.06 4.56 7.34
CA ARG A 138 -7.44 4.41 8.76
C ARG A 138 -6.83 5.49 9.64
N GLY A 139 -5.53 5.75 9.51
CA GLY A 139 -4.81 6.74 10.29
C GLY A 139 -5.40 8.15 10.16
N ALA A 140 -5.80 8.54 8.96
CA ALA A 140 -6.46 9.81 8.72
C ALA A 140 -7.82 9.96 9.46
N GLY A 141 -8.46 8.85 9.82
CA GLY A 141 -9.68 8.85 10.65
C GLY A 141 -9.41 9.02 12.16
N GLU A 142 -8.22 8.67 12.63
CA GLU A 142 -7.82 8.77 14.05
C GLU A 142 -7.25 10.14 14.43
N VAL A 143 -6.63 10.83 13.48
CA VAL A 143 -6.00 12.15 13.72
C VAL A 143 -6.98 13.18 14.32
N PRO A 144 -8.21 13.37 13.81
CA PRO A 144 -9.16 14.30 14.40
C PRO A 144 -9.56 13.92 15.83
N ARG A 145 -9.65 12.61 16.12
CA ARG A 145 -9.98 12.10 17.46
C ARG A 145 -8.86 12.35 18.46
N LEU A 146 -7.62 12.17 18.05
CA LEU A 146 -6.45 12.49 18.87
C LEU A 146 -6.35 13.98 19.16
N LEU A 147 -6.51 14.83 18.15
CA LEU A 147 -6.52 16.29 18.32
C LEU A 147 -7.64 16.75 19.24
N ALA A 148 -8.85 16.19 19.12
CA ALA A 148 -9.96 16.50 20.02
C ALA A 148 -9.67 16.07 21.48
N ARG A 149 -8.96 14.96 21.70
CA ARG A 149 -8.52 14.54 23.04
C ARG A 149 -7.46 15.47 23.61
N PHE A 150 -6.50 15.90 22.82
CA PHE A 150 -5.48 16.87 23.27
C PHE A 150 -6.10 18.20 23.62
N ARG A 151 -6.99 18.72 22.78
CA ARG A 151 -7.70 19.97 23.03
C ARG A 151 -8.51 19.95 24.34
N ARG A 152 -9.24 18.87 24.60
CA ARG A 152 -10.00 18.71 25.87
C ARG A 152 -9.05 18.67 27.09
N ARG A 153 -7.86 18.08 26.99
CA ARG A 153 -6.90 18.06 28.08
C ARG A 153 -6.32 19.44 28.36
N THR A 154 -6.04 20.24 27.35
CA THR A 154 -5.56 21.61 27.54
C THR A 154 -6.63 22.53 28.10
N GLU A 155 -7.89 22.38 27.71
CA GLU A 155 -9.03 23.11 28.26
C GLU A 155 -9.26 22.75 29.74
N ALA A 156 -9.17 21.48 30.12
CA ALA A 156 -9.29 21.03 31.51
C ALA A 156 -8.15 21.56 32.40
N ALA A 157 -6.90 21.50 31.92
CA ALA A 157 -5.76 22.03 32.63
C ALA A 157 -5.83 23.56 32.85
N GLY A 158 -6.36 24.28 31.87
CA GLY A 158 -6.59 25.74 31.97
C GLY A 158 -7.70 26.11 32.99
N ALA A 159 -8.75 25.30 33.07
CA ALA A 159 -9.83 25.49 34.03
C ALA A 159 -9.35 25.27 35.48
N ASP A 160 -8.54 24.26 35.73
CA ASP A 160 -7.96 23.99 37.06
C ASP A 160 -7.01 25.11 37.50
N ALA A 161 -6.21 25.65 36.59
CA ALA A 161 -5.31 26.75 36.87
C ALA A 161 -6.05 28.05 37.26
N SER A 162 -7.19 28.34 36.61
CA SER A 162 -8.01 29.50 36.91
C SER A 162 -8.74 29.37 38.25
N ALA A 163 -9.11 28.15 38.66
CA ALA A 163 -9.79 27.90 39.94
C ALA A 163 -8.86 28.06 41.15
N VAL A 164 -7.54 27.84 40.99
CA VAL A 164 -6.55 28.00 42.05
C VAL A 164 -6.19 29.48 42.29
N GLY A 165 -6.27 30.32 41.24
CA GLY A 165 -5.95 31.75 41.32
C GLY A 165 -6.97 32.65 42.02
N THR A 166 -8.17 32.12 42.37
CA THR A 166 -9.29 32.88 42.98
C THR A 166 -9.48 32.65 44.48
N ARG A 167 -8.52 32.00 45.14
CA ARG A 167 -8.44 31.85 46.59
C ARG A 167 -7.35 32.73 47.16
#